data_dc893076145d310c334285e399e59396
#
_entry.id   dc893076145d310c334285e399e59396
#
_cell.length_a   1.000
_cell.length_b   1.000
_cell.length_c   1.000
_cell.angle_alpha   90.00
_cell.angle_beta   90.00
_cell.angle_gamma   90.00
#
_symmetry.space_group_name_H-M   'P 1'
#
loop_
_entity.id
_entity.type
_entity.pdbx_description
1 polymer ?
#
loop_
_entity_poly.entity_id
_entity_poly.type
_entity_poly.pdbx_seq_one_letter_code
_entity_poly.pdbx_strand_id
1 'polypeptide(L)'
;MNYLLIGWQFLRRYPVIPIFILILLLIAAAIGPYVTPYERDIGNIADRHLSLFSTSEHTTIQVSKDDVVNGFHLLGTDHAGRDIFTRLLHGSRISLMVVAISITTGMAFGLTFAMISGYYGGIVDEVLMRIVDVWNALPFLMVALVLTLIFGRGLNIMILVLFLVAWVNFVRII
;
A
#
# COMPACT_ATOMS: atom_id res chain seq x y z
N MET A 1 1.43 -37.33 -14.94
CA MET A 1 0.80 -37.00 -13.66
C MET A 1 1.79 -36.44 -12.59
N ASN A 2 3.09 -36.71 -12.71
CA ASN A 2 4.09 -36.30 -11.73
C ASN A 2 4.54 -34.83 -11.82
N TYR A 3 4.48 -34.19 -12.98
CA TYR A 3 4.94 -32.81 -13.16
C TYR A 3 4.07 -31.77 -12.44
N LEU A 4 2.77 -32.03 -12.34
CA LEU A 4 1.85 -31.13 -11.59
C LEU A 4 2.09 -31.19 -10.08
N LEU A 5 2.44 -32.37 -9.55
CA LEU A 5 2.76 -32.52 -8.13
C LEU A 5 4.11 -31.90 -7.77
N ILE A 6 5.10 -32.01 -8.67
CA ILE A 6 6.42 -31.37 -8.50
C ILE A 6 6.27 -29.85 -8.54
N GLY A 7 5.50 -29.31 -9.50
CA GLY A 7 5.21 -27.87 -9.57
C GLY A 7 4.49 -27.35 -8.34
N TRP A 8 3.50 -28.10 -7.82
CA TRP A 8 2.77 -27.76 -6.60
C TRP A 8 3.67 -27.76 -5.36
N GLN A 9 4.57 -28.74 -5.22
CA GLN A 9 5.54 -28.80 -4.12
C GLN A 9 6.55 -27.66 -4.19
N PHE A 10 6.99 -27.29 -5.40
CA PHE A 10 7.89 -26.14 -5.61
C PHE A 10 7.23 -24.82 -5.22
N LEU A 11 5.99 -24.58 -5.68
CA LEU A 11 5.21 -23.38 -5.32
C LEU A 11 4.93 -23.28 -3.81
N ARG A 12 4.78 -24.42 -3.13
CA ARG A 12 4.55 -24.47 -1.69
C ARG A 12 5.83 -24.26 -0.88
N ARG A 13 6.98 -24.68 -1.42
CA ARG A 13 8.29 -24.58 -0.76
C ARG A 13 8.94 -23.20 -0.91
N TYR A 14 8.67 -22.53 -2.02
CA TYR A 14 9.22 -21.20 -2.32
C TYR A 14 8.09 -20.18 -2.42
N PRO A 15 8.27 -18.95 -1.92
CA PRO A 15 7.26 -17.89 -1.99
C PRO A 15 7.18 -17.28 -3.40
N VAL A 16 7.00 -18.10 -4.44
CA VAL A 16 7.01 -17.68 -5.84
C VAL A 16 5.84 -16.74 -6.14
N ILE A 17 4.64 -17.09 -5.66
CA ILE A 17 3.43 -16.29 -5.89
C ILE A 17 3.54 -14.90 -5.21
N PRO A 18 3.89 -14.77 -3.91
CA PRO A 18 4.10 -13.48 -3.28
C PRO A 18 5.19 -12.63 -3.96
N ILE A 19 6.30 -13.27 -4.38
CA ILE A 19 7.38 -12.58 -5.09
C ILE A 19 6.89 -12.07 -6.45
N PHE A 20 6.16 -12.88 -7.20
CA PHE A 20 5.59 -12.47 -8.49
C PHE A 20 4.63 -11.29 -8.33
N ILE A 21 3.73 -11.34 -7.34
CA ILE A 21 2.79 -10.24 -7.04
C ILE A 21 3.57 -8.97 -6.66
N LEU A 22 4.61 -9.09 -5.84
CA LEU A 22 5.45 -7.97 -5.44
C LEU A 22 6.17 -7.34 -6.64
N ILE A 23 6.76 -8.16 -7.51
CA ILE A 23 7.41 -7.69 -8.74
C ILE A 23 6.40 -6.97 -9.64
N LEU A 24 5.21 -7.56 -9.84
CA LEU A 24 4.15 -6.94 -10.63
C LEU A 24 3.74 -5.58 -10.06
N LEU A 25 3.62 -5.49 -8.73
CA LEU A 25 3.27 -4.25 -8.04
C LEU A 25 4.38 -3.20 -8.13
N LEU A 26 5.66 -3.60 -8.06
CA LEU A 26 6.81 -2.72 -8.27
C LEU A 26 6.85 -2.19 -9.72
N ILE A 27 6.60 -3.05 -10.68
CA ILE A 27 6.51 -2.65 -12.11
C ILE A 27 5.35 -1.67 -12.31
N ALA A 28 4.18 -1.98 -11.76
CA ALA A 28 3.00 -1.11 -11.83
C ALA A 28 3.28 0.28 -11.23
N ALA A 29 3.96 0.33 -10.09
CA ALA A 29 4.32 1.58 -9.42
C ALA A 29 5.37 2.40 -10.20
N ALA A 30 6.31 1.73 -10.88
CA ALA A 30 7.34 2.40 -11.66
C ALA A 30 6.80 2.94 -12.99
N ILE A 31 6.00 2.14 -13.69
CA ILE A 31 5.54 2.43 -15.05
C ILE A 31 4.21 3.21 -15.06
N GLY A 32 3.39 3.06 -14.01
CA GLY A 32 2.05 3.62 -13.94
C GLY A 32 1.92 5.08 -14.36
N PRO A 33 2.72 6.01 -13.84
CA PRO A 33 2.63 7.43 -14.21
C PRO A 33 2.92 7.74 -15.67
N TYR A 34 3.59 6.84 -16.38
CA TYR A 34 4.00 7.03 -17.77
C TYR A 34 3.05 6.37 -18.79
N VAL A 35 2.28 5.39 -18.34
CA VAL A 35 1.41 4.57 -19.22
C VAL A 35 -0.03 5.04 -19.18
N THR A 36 -0.45 5.71 -18.12
CA THR A 36 -1.84 6.12 -17.96
C THR A 36 -2.10 7.47 -18.61
N PRO A 37 -3.04 7.55 -19.57
CA PRO A 37 -3.39 8.80 -20.25
C PRO A 37 -4.34 9.68 -19.43
N TYR A 38 -4.90 9.15 -18.33
CA TYR A 38 -5.88 9.85 -17.51
C TYR A 38 -5.25 10.41 -16.24
N GLU A 39 -5.84 11.50 -15.72
CA GLU A 39 -5.52 11.97 -14.39
C GLU A 39 -6.20 11.11 -13.33
N ARG A 40 -5.47 10.82 -12.24
CA ARG A 40 -5.91 9.89 -11.19
C ARG A 40 -7.22 10.29 -10.52
N ASP A 41 -7.41 11.57 -10.28
CA ASP A 41 -8.49 12.09 -9.44
C ASP A 41 -9.59 12.78 -10.24
N ILE A 42 -9.40 12.95 -11.56
CA ILE A 42 -10.39 13.52 -12.47
C ILE A 42 -11.23 12.40 -13.09
N GLY A 43 -12.53 12.57 -13.09
CA GLY A 43 -13.50 11.67 -13.71
C GLY A 43 -14.72 12.45 -14.21
N ASN A 44 -15.41 11.87 -15.18
CA ASN A 44 -16.68 12.42 -15.67
C ASN A 44 -17.85 11.60 -15.12
N ILE A 45 -18.75 12.25 -14.39
CA ILE A 45 -19.92 11.57 -13.77
C ILE A 45 -20.82 10.89 -14.81
N ALA A 46 -20.85 11.39 -16.05
CA ALA A 46 -21.58 10.77 -17.14
C ALA A 46 -21.03 9.36 -17.49
N ASP A 47 -19.75 9.15 -17.29
CA ASP A 47 -19.02 7.90 -17.55
C ASP A 47 -18.92 6.99 -16.31
N ARG A 48 -19.76 7.18 -15.31
CA ARG A 48 -19.75 6.34 -14.09
C ARG A 48 -20.13 4.90 -14.40
N HIS A 49 -19.47 3.96 -13.73
CA HIS A 49 -19.75 2.53 -13.81
C HIS A 49 -19.66 1.93 -15.23
N LEU A 50 -18.78 2.46 -16.07
CA LEU A 50 -18.49 1.82 -17.34
C LEU A 50 -17.87 0.45 -17.11
N SER A 51 -18.23 -0.50 -17.95
CA SER A 51 -17.74 -1.88 -17.88
C SER A 51 -16.29 -2.01 -18.31
N LEU A 52 -15.71 -3.21 -18.13
CA LEU A 52 -14.38 -3.55 -18.63
C LEU A 52 -14.32 -3.36 -20.15
N PHE A 53 -13.19 -2.84 -20.64
CA PHE A 53 -12.91 -2.60 -22.05
C PHE A 53 -13.95 -1.68 -22.76
N SER A 54 -14.51 -0.74 -22.02
CA SER A 54 -15.48 0.22 -22.58
C SER A 54 -14.81 1.47 -23.11
N THR A 55 -15.44 2.06 -24.12
CA THR A 55 -15.07 3.37 -24.65
C THR A 55 -16.04 4.42 -24.11
N SER A 56 -15.51 5.54 -23.64
CA SER A 56 -16.29 6.68 -23.19
C SER A 56 -16.70 7.56 -24.37
N GLU A 57 -17.92 8.05 -24.36
CA GLU A 57 -18.38 9.07 -25.30
C GLU A 57 -18.16 10.50 -24.73
N HIS A 58 -17.94 10.62 -23.44
CA HIS A 58 -17.88 11.91 -22.74
C HIS A 58 -16.45 12.28 -22.28
N THR A 59 -15.57 11.31 -22.19
CA THR A 59 -14.15 11.53 -21.83
C THR A 59 -13.28 11.35 -23.05
N THR A 60 -12.52 12.37 -23.40
CA THR A 60 -11.63 12.38 -24.55
C THR A 60 -10.17 12.47 -24.11
N ILE A 61 -9.29 11.78 -24.84
CA ILE A 61 -7.82 11.83 -24.66
C ILE A 61 -7.22 12.63 -25.81
N GLN A 62 -6.40 13.59 -25.49
CA GLN A 62 -5.63 14.34 -26.50
C GLN A 62 -4.38 13.53 -26.88
N VAL A 63 -4.38 12.95 -28.07
CA VAL A 63 -3.26 12.15 -28.58
C VAL A 63 -2.24 13.02 -29.30
N SER A 64 -2.70 14.08 -30.00
CA SER A 64 -1.88 15.08 -30.66
C SER A 64 -2.53 16.45 -30.56
N LYS A 65 -1.84 17.52 -31.02
CA LYS A 65 -2.40 18.89 -30.98
C LYS A 65 -3.78 19.02 -31.64
N ASP A 66 -4.06 18.20 -32.64
CA ASP A 66 -5.28 18.27 -33.44
C ASP A 66 -6.14 16.99 -33.38
N ASP A 67 -5.66 15.92 -32.73
CA ASP A 67 -6.36 14.64 -32.62
C ASP A 67 -6.87 14.37 -31.21
N VAL A 68 -8.18 14.33 -31.09
CA VAL A 68 -8.90 13.96 -29.86
C VAL A 68 -9.61 12.64 -30.11
N VAL A 69 -9.33 11.63 -29.29
CA VAL A 69 -9.91 10.29 -29.37
C VAL A 69 -10.77 10.02 -28.14
N ASN A 70 -11.84 9.29 -28.33
CA ASN A 70 -12.68 8.84 -27.20
C ASN A 70 -11.86 8.01 -26.20
N GLY A 71 -12.06 8.28 -24.94
CA GLY A 71 -11.33 7.62 -23.87
C GLY A 71 -11.64 6.12 -23.80
N PHE A 72 -10.63 5.27 -23.77
CA PHE A 72 -10.76 3.83 -23.61
C PHE A 72 -10.38 3.42 -22.18
N HIS A 73 -11.30 2.78 -21.47
CA HIS A 73 -11.13 2.35 -20.08
C HIS A 73 -10.93 0.83 -19.99
N LEU A 74 -9.70 0.40 -19.73
CA LEU A 74 -9.31 -1.00 -19.70
C LEU A 74 -10.01 -1.78 -18.58
N LEU A 75 -10.13 -1.20 -17.40
CA LEU A 75 -10.84 -1.78 -16.24
C LEU A 75 -12.18 -1.08 -15.95
N GLY A 76 -12.65 -0.23 -16.88
CA GLY A 76 -13.84 0.56 -16.66
C GLY A 76 -13.62 1.74 -15.72
N THR A 77 -14.73 2.31 -15.22
CA THR A 77 -14.73 3.51 -14.39
C THR A 77 -15.42 3.26 -13.04
N ASP A 78 -15.05 4.06 -12.04
CA ASP A 78 -15.66 4.01 -10.72
C ASP A 78 -16.98 4.81 -10.64
N HIS A 79 -17.54 4.93 -9.43
CA HIS A 79 -18.77 5.68 -9.12
C HIS A 79 -18.68 7.18 -9.43
N ALA A 80 -17.48 7.73 -9.57
CA ALA A 80 -17.22 9.12 -9.92
C ALA A 80 -16.74 9.29 -11.38
N GLY A 81 -16.79 8.22 -12.20
CA GLY A 81 -16.38 8.22 -13.60
C GLY A 81 -14.85 8.29 -13.79
N ARG A 82 -14.07 7.94 -12.76
CA ARG A 82 -12.60 7.93 -12.83
C ARG A 82 -12.10 6.58 -13.33
N ASP A 83 -11.05 6.58 -14.13
CA ASP A 83 -10.46 5.36 -14.68
C ASP A 83 -9.86 4.47 -13.59
N ILE A 84 -10.35 3.24 -13.47
CA ILE A 84 -9.92 2.29 -12.44
C ILE A 84 -8.47 1.84 -12.66
N PHE A 85 -8.06 1.62 -13.91
CA PHE A 85 -6.71 1.18 -14.25
C PHE A 85 -5.65 2.23 -13.86
N THR A 86 -5.89 3.49 -14.20
CA THR A 86 -5.06 4.62 -13.79
C THR A 86 -4.94 4.71 -12.26
N ARG A 87 -6.06 4.58 -11.55
CA ARG A 87 -6.07 4.64 -10.08
C ARG A 87 -5.33 3.48 -9.45
N LEU A 88 -5.43 2.28 -10.02
CA LEU A 88 -4.71 1.10 -9.54
C LEU A 88 -3.20 1.29 -9.65
N LEU A 89 -2.72 1.76 -10.82
CA LEU A 89 -1.30 2.00 -11.07
C LEU A 89 -0.72 3.11 -10.17
N HIS A 90 -1.41 4.23 -10.05
CA HIS A 90 -0.97 5.31 -9.15
C HIS A 90 -1.08 4.92 -7.68
N GLY A 91 -2.12 4.18 -7.30
CA GLY A 91 -2.33 3.66 -5.95
C GLY A 91 -1.22 2.71 -5.51
N SER A 92 -0.71 1.86 -6.42
CA SER A 92 0.39 0.94 -6.14
C SER A 92 1.65 1.68 -5.68
N ARG A 93 1.98 2.82 -6.29
CA ARG A 93 3.13 3.66 -5.91
C ARG A 93 2.97 4.24 -4.50
N ILE A 94 1.78 4.75 -4.19
CA ILE A 94 1.49 5.31 -2.87
C ILE A 94 1.54 4.21 -1.81
N SER A 95 0.94 3.04 -2.08
CA SER A 95 0.95 1.90 -1.17
C SER A 95 2.36 1.40 -0.89
N LEU A 96 3.21 1.25 -1.91
CA LEU A 96 4.60 0.84 -1.75
C LEU A 96 5.41 1.86 -0.94
N MET A 97 5.23 3.15 -1.22
CA MET A 97 5.92 4.22 -0.48
C MET A 97 5.54 4.19 1.00
N VAL A 98 4.25 4.10 1.30
CA VAL A 98 3.75 4.04 2.68
C VAL A 98 4.28 2.81 3.41
N VAL A 99 4.22 1.64 2.77
CA VAL A 99 4.72 0.38 3.35
C VAL A 99 6.24 0.45 3.58
N ALA A 100 7.01 0.91 2.59
CA ALA A 100 8.46 1.02 2.71
C ALA A 100 8.88 1.95 3.85
N ILE A 101 8.28 3.14 3.94
CA ILE A 101 8.58 4.09 5.03
C ILE A 101 8.17 3.50 6.39
N SER A 102 6.97 2.94 6.50
CA SER A 102 6.46 2.42 7.78
C SER A 102 7.30 1.23 8.28
N ILE A 103 7.68 0.30 7.39
CA ILE A 103 8.50 -0.84 7.78
C ILE A 103 9.91 -0.37 8.16
N THR A 104 10.54 0.46 7.34
CA THR A 104 11.92 0.90 7.60
C THR A 104 12.02 1.68 8.91
N THR A 105 11.12 2.64 9.14
CA THR A 105 11.11 3.42 10.38
C THR A 105 10.71 2.57 11.59
N GLY A 106 9.69 1.72 11.45
CA GLY A 106 9.26 0.81 12.51
C GLY A 106 10.35 -0.18 12.88
N MET A 107 11.03 -0.75 11.90
CA MET A 107 12.16 -1.67 12.12
C MET A 107 13.33 -0.95 12.78
N ALA A 108 13.75 0.23 12.28
CA ALA A 108 14.87 0.98 12.87
C ALA A 108 14.60 1.31 14.35
N PHE A 109 13.39 1.78 14.66
CA PHE A 109 13.01 2.12 16.02
C PHE A 109 12.85 0.87 16.90
N GLY A 110 12.15 -0.15 16.42
CA GLY A 110 11.93 -1.40 17.14
C GLY A 110 13.23 -2.16 17.43
N LEU A 111 14.16 -2.24 16.44
CA LEU A 111 15.47 -2.85 16.64
C LEU A 111 16.32 -2.08 17.67
N THR A 112 16.27 -0.75 17.63
CA THR A 112 17.00 0.06 18.63
C THR A 112 16.50 -0.24 20.05
N PHE A 113 15.20 -0.31 20.25
CA PHE A 113 14.60 -0.68 21.53
C PHE A 113 15.01 -2.10 21.96
N ALA A 114 14.90 -3.07 21.04
CA ALA A 114 15.27 -4.46 21.31
C ALA A 114 16.76 -4.61 21.65
N MET A 115 17.64 -3.90 20.94
CA MET A 115 19.09 -3.92 21.26
C MET A 115 19.40 -3.31 22.63
N ILE A 116 18.75 -2.20 22.98
CA ILE A 116 18.94 -1.58 24.31
C ILE A 116 18.44 -2.55 25.38
N SER A 117 17.25 -3.13 25.21
CA SER A 117 16.65 -4.11 26.13
C SER A 117 17.56 -5.32 26.31
N GLY A 118 18.00 -5.93 25.24
CA GLY A 118 18.89 -7.11 25.27
C GLY A 118 20.29 -6.84 25.80
N TYR A 119 20.84 -5.64 25.55
CA TYR A 119 22.20 -5.30 26.02
C TYR A 119 22.25 -5.03 27.53
N TYR A 120 21.30 -4.25 28.05
CA TYR A 120 21.31 -3.89 29.47
C TYR A 120 20.62 -4.93 30.36
N GLY A 121 19.61 -5.62 29.82
CA GLY A 121 18.85 -6.63 30.56
C GLY A 121 18.17 -6.13 31.84
N GLY A 122 17.77 -7.05 32.70
CA GLY A 122 17.27 -6.77 34.06
C GLY A 122 16.15 -5.71 34.10
N ILE A 123 16.33 -4.67 34.91
CA ILE A 123 15.33 -3.62 35.13
C ILE A 123 15.03 -2.83 33.83
N VAL A 124 16.05 -2.60 32.99
CA VAL A 124 15.89 -1.86 31.72
C VAL A 124 14.98 -2.65 30.77
N ASP A 125 15.23 -3.94 30.64
CA ASP A 125 14.41 -4.84 29.83
C ASP A 125 12.97 -4.88 30.38
N GLU A 126 12.78 -5.06 31.69
CA GLU A 126 11.46 -5.10 32.31
C GLU A 126 10.66 -3.80 32.05
N VAL A 127 11.27 -2.63 32.22
CA VAL A 127 10.61 -1.34 31.99
C VAL A 127 10.25 -1.16 30.50
N LEU A 128 11.17 -1.48 29.59
CA LEU A 128 10.91 -1.37 28.15
C LEU A 128 9.79 -2.34 27.70
N MET A 129 9.79 -3.57 28.20
CA MET A 129 8.72 -4.52 27.88
C MET A 129 7.38 -4.10 28.47
N ARG A 130 7.33 -3.47 29.64
CA ARG A 130 6.10 -2.87 30.18
C ARG A 130 5.55 -1.77 29.29
N ILE A 131 6.42 -0.91 28.74
CA ILE A 131 5.98 0.11 27.79
C ILE A 131 5.35 -0.54 26.54
N VAL A 132 6.00 -1.58 26.00
CA VAL A 132 5.49 -2.36 24.87
C VAL A 132 4.14 -3.00 25.19
N ASP A 133 3.97 -3.56 26.40
CA ASP A 133 2.73 -4.20 26.81
C ASP A 133 1.58 -3.19 26.95
N VAL A 134 1.83 -2.04 27.57
CA VAL A 134 0.86 -0.93 27.67
C VAL A 134 0.46 -0.46 26.27
N TRP A 135 1.43 -0.32 25.36
CA TRP A 135 1.15 0.06 23.99
C TRP A 135 0.25 -0.94 23.26
N ASN A 136 0.53 -2.23 23.41
CA ASN A 136 -0.29 -3.30 22.80
C ASN A 136 -1.69 -3.44 23.42
N ALA A 137 -1.87 -2.97 24.64
CA ALA A 137 -3.20 -2.96 25.27
C ALA A 137 -4.15 -1.92 24.64
N LEU A 138 -3.60 -0.91 23.93
CA LEU A 138 -4.41 0.09 23.24
C LEU A 138 -5.03 -0.50 21.96
N PRO A 139 -6.35 -0.37 21.74
CA PRO A 139 -6.96 -0.77 20.49
C PRO A 139 -6.44 0.10 19.35
N PHE A 140 -5.66 -0.48 18.45
CA PHE A 140 -5.02 0.24 17.35
C PHE A 140 -5.99 1.14 16.54
N LEU A 141 -7.18 0.61 16.25
CA LEU A 141 -8.20 1.37 15.49
C LEU A 141 -8.63 2.65 16.24
N MET A 142 -8.69 2.61 17.58
CA MET A 142 -9.00 3.81 18.35
C MET A 142 -7.89 4.85 18.27
N VAL A 143 -6.62 4.42 18.39
CA VAL A 143 -5.46 5.31 18.25
C VAL A 143 -5.44 5.95 16.85
N ALA A 144 -5.65 5.15 15.80
CA ALA A 144 -5.72 5.63 14.43
C ALA A 144 -6.83 6.66 14.23
N LEU A 145 -8.01 6.40 14.79
CA LEU A 145 -9.16 7.28 14.69
C LEU A 145 -8.92 8.61 15.42
N VAL A 146 -8.40 8.56 16.65
CA VAL A 146 -8.07 9.75 17.43
C VAL A 146 -7.03 10.61 16.72
N LEU A 147 -5.96 10.00 16.20
CA LEU A 147 -4.93 10.73 15.45
C LEU A 147 -5.49 11.39 14.19
N THR A 148 -6.36 10.69 13.47
CA THR A 148 -7.00 11.27 12.26
C THR A 148 -8.00 12.38 12.59
N LEU A 149 -8.63 12.35 13.76
CA LEU A 149 -9.52 13.43 14.22
C LEU A 149 -8.76 14.68 14.65
N ILE A 150 -7.61 14.52 15.33
CA ILE A 150 -6.81 15.64 15.84
C ILE A 150 -6.00 16.28 14.72
N PHE A 151 -5.30 15.48 13.91
CA PHE A 151 -4.34 15.97 12.91
C PHE A 151 -4.90 16.04 11.49
N GLY A 152 -6.14 15.59 11.30
CA GLY A 152 -6.77 15.54 9.98
C GLY A 152 -6.41 14.28 9.18
N ARG A 153 -6.90 14.25 7.94
CA ARG A 153 -6.70 13.12 7.01
C ARG A 153 -5.54 13.43 6.07
N GLY A 154 -4.62 12.49 5.89
CA GLY A 154 -3.50 12.67 4.96
C GLY A 154 -2.51 11.52 4.98
N LEU A 155 -1.64 11.45 3.97
CA LEU A 155 -0.60 10.43 3.87
C LEU A 155 0.36 10.46 5.06
N ASN A 156 0.71 11.65 5.55
CA ASN A 156 1.62 11.81 6.70
C ASN A 156 1.04 11.17 7.97
N ILE A 157 -0.26 11.40 8.22
CA ILE A 157 -0.94 10.81 9.39
C ILE A 157 -1.07 9.29 9.23
N MET A 158 -1.36 8.81 8.02
CA MET A 158 -1.39 7.37 7.73
C MET A 158 -0.03 6.71 7.98
N ILE A 159 1.06 7.33 7.54
CA ILE A 159 2.43 6.85 7.79
C ILE A 159 2.73 6.84 9.29
N LEU A 160 2.39 7.90 10.01
CA LEU A 160 2.57 8.00 11.46
C LEU A 160 1.82 6.89 12.20
N VAL A 161 0.56 6.66 11.86
CA VAL A 161 -0.26 5.59 12.45
C VAL A 161 0.35 4.21 12.21
N LEU A 162 0.79 3.94 10.97
CA LEU A 162 1.41 2.65 10.63
C LEU A 162 2.77 2.46 11.32
N PHE A 163 3.57 3.53 11.43
CA PHE A 163 4.81 3.50 12.20
C PHE A 163 4.56 3.12 13.67
N LEU A 164 3.57 3.77 14.29
CA LEU A 164 3.21 3.53 15.70
C LEU A 164 2.78 2.07 15.97
N VAL A 165 2.29 1.36 14.96
CA VAL A 165 1.97 -0.07 15.06
C VAL A 165 3.17 -0.94 14.73
N ALA A 166 3.94 -0.57 13.73
CA ALA A 166 5.00 -1.42 13.20
C ALA A 166 6.13 -1.65 14.22
N TRP A 167 6.59 -0.60 14.93
CA TRP A 167 7.77 -0.67 15.78
C TRP A 167 7.67 -1.72 16.90
N VAL A 168 6.49 -1.89 17.50
CA VAL A 168 6.26 -2.84 18.61
C VAL A 168 6.46 -4.29 18.15
N ASN A 169 6.03 -4.62 16.93
CA ASN A 169 6.23 -5.95 16.38
C ASN A 169 7.72 -6.30 16.24
N PHE A 170 8.54 -5.33 15.86
CA PHE A 170 9.98 -5.54 15.71
C PHE A 170 10.72 -5.67 17.07
N VAL A 171 10.24 -5.00 18.12
CA VAL A 171 10.81 -5.16 19.47
C VAL A 171 10.73 -6.60 19.96
N ARG A 172 9.64 -7.31 19.63
CA ARG A 172 9.38 -8.67 20.12
C ARG A 172 9.99 -9.80 19.31
N ILE A 173 10.52 -9.51 18.12
CA ILE A 173 11.11 -10.53 17.24
C ILE A 173 12.53 -10.92 17.69
N ILE A 174 13.21 -10.07 18.45
CA ILE A 174 14.57 -10.25 18.93
C ILE A 174 14.59 -10.59 20.40
#